data_06e7e372410633af2271aede9c3d3151
#
_entry.id   06e7e372410633af2271aede9c3d3151
#
_cell.length_a   1.000
_cell.length_b   1.000
_cell.length_c   1.000
_cell.angle_alpha   90.00
_cell.angle_beta   90.00
_cell.angle_gamma   90.00
#
_symmetry.space_group_name_H-M   'P 1'
#
loop_
_entity.id
_entity.type
_entity.pdbx_description
1 polymer ?
#
loop_
_entity_poly.entity_id
_entity_poly.type
_entity_poly.pdbx_seq_one_letter_code
_entity_poly.pdbx_strand_id
1 'polypeptide(L)'
;FGADVILQEPKVPYRETIKGTSDVQGKHKKQSGGHGQYGDVKIKFEPRQDGELDLEFVDKVVGGAVPRNFIPAVEKGLRDCISSGVLAGYPVVGLKATLYDGSYHPVDSSEMAFKVAASIAYKKGLEAAKPILLEPIMNVKILVPDTYMGDVMGDINKRRGRVIGMEPEGKVQKISAEIPMAEMFSYATDLRSMTQARGNFTSEFLRYDEVPASEVGKILDDARNLREEA
;
A
#
# COMPACT_ATOMS: atom_id res chain seq x y z
N PHE A 1 -12.25 13.88 37.78
CA PHE A 1 -11.39 13.67 36.63
C PHE A 1 -12.18 14.06 35.37
N GLY A 2 -12.08 15.31 34.92
CA GLY A 2 -12.71 15.80 33.69
C GLY A 2 -11.69 15.77 32.57
N ALA A 3 -11.54 14.63 31.91
CA ALA A 3 -10.78 14.57 30.67
C ALA A 3 -11.81 14.47 29.53
N ASP A 4 -11.84 15.48 28.67
CA ASP A 4 -12.60 15.42 27.41
C ASP A 4 -11.84 14.48 26.47
N VAL A 5 -12.44 13.33 26.18
CA VAL A 5 -11.89 12.34 25.26
C VAL A 5 -12.60 12.49 23.91
N ILE A 6 -11.87 12.87 22.89
CA ILE A 6 -12.36 12.84 21.50
C ILE A 6 -12.06 11.44 20.94
N LEU A 7 -13.11 10.68 20.66
CA LEU A 7 -12.98 9.40 19.96
C LEU A 7 -12.76 9.69 18.47
N GLN A 8 -11.59 9.33 17.97
CA GLN A 8 -11.30 9.35 16.53
C GLN A 8 -11.33 7.92 15.98
N GLU A 9 -11.85 7.77 14.77
CA GLU A 9 -11.77 6.50 14.07
C GLU A 9 -10.29 6.12 13.82
N PRO A 10 -9.89 4.86 14.09
CA PRO A 10 -8.53 4.41 13.79
C PRO A 10 -8.25 4.54 12.30
N LYS A 11 -7.07 5.07 11.97
CA LYS A 11 -6.65 5.19 10.57
C LYS A 11 -6.43 3.79 9.97
N VAL A 12 -7.09 3.51 8.86
CA VAL A 12 -6.87 2.28 8.10
C VAL A 12 -5.50 2.35 7.42
N PRO A 13 -4.63 1.34 7.56
CA PRO A 13 -3.31 1.34 6.93
C PRO A 13 -3.37 0.93 5.47
N TYR A 14 -3.95 1.78 4.63
CA TYR A 14 -3.98 1.57 3.18
C TYR A 14 -2.57 1.46 2.60
N ARG A 15 -2.47 0.87 1.42
CA ARG A 15 -1.24 0.76 0.62
C ARG A 15 -1.51 1.15 -0.82
N GLU A 16 -0.45 1.37 -1.57
CA GLU A 16 -0.52 1.56 -3.02
C GLU A 16 0.29 0.46 -3.71
N THR A 17 -0.06 0.16 -4.95
CA THR A 17 0.72 -0.69 -5.84
C THR A 17 0.40 -0.32 -7.28
N ILE A 18 0.99 -1.04 -8.24
CA ILE A 18 0.74 -0.89 -9.68
C ILE A 18 0.17 -2.17 -10.26
N LYS A 19 -0.72 -2.05 -11.25
CA LYS A 19 -1.24 -3.20 -12.02
C LYS A 19 -0.55 -3.38 -13.36
N GLY A 20 -0.05 -2.31 -13.92
CA GLY A 20 0.62 -2.30 -15.20
C GLY A 20 2.13 -2.29 -15.07
N THR A 21 2.78 -2.21 -16.22
CA THR A 21 4.22 -2.02 -16.34
C THR A 21 4.52 -0.65 -16.93
N SER A 22 5.66 -0.08 -16.57
CA SER A 22 6.16 1.13 -17.21
C SER A 22 7.65 1.03 -17.48
N ASP A 23 8.10 1.78 -18.47
CA ASP A 23 9.51 1.92 -18.79
C ASP A 23 9.79 3.42 -18.94
N VAL A 24 10.56 3.97 -18.02
CA VAL A 24 10.69 5.42 -17.88
C VAL A 24 12.13 5.84 -17.66
N GLN A 25 12.42 7.07 -18.06
CA GLN A 25 13.67 7.75 -17.79
C GLN A 25 13.46 8.79 -16.69
N GLY A 26 14.30 8.70 -15.66
CA GLY A 26 14.49 9.75 -14.64
C GLY A 26 15.80 10.47 -14.90
N LYS A 27 15.74 11.75 -15.21
CA LYS A 27 16.93 12.56 -15.48
C LYS A 27 16.95 13.80 -14.60
N HIS A 28 18.01 13.93 -13.82
CA HIS A 28 18.31 15.10 -13.03
C HIS A 28 19.53 15.81 -13.64
N LYS A 29 19.30 16.99 -14.18
CA LYS A 29 20.37 17.86 -14.69
C LYS A 29 20.15 19.27 -14.14
N LYS A 30 21.09 19.75 -13.36
CA LYS A 30 21.09 21.14 -12.83
C LYS A 30 22.44 21.76 -13.05
N GLN A 31 22.45 22.96 -13.59
CA GLN A 31 23.66 23.72 -13.85
C GLN A 31 23.42 25.13 -13.33
N SER A 32 24.11 25.50 -12.27
CA SER A 32 24.01 26.81 -11.64
C SER A 32 25.40 27.21 -11.18
N GLY A 33 26.12 28.00 -11.99
CA GLY A 33 27.38 28.70 -11.65
C GLY A 33 28.37 27.94 -10.77
N GLY A 34 29.06 26.91 -11.28
CA GLY A 34 29.98 26.06 -10.54
C GLY A 34 29.83 24.58 -10.93
N HIS A 35 30.03 23.67 -9.97
CA HIS A 35 29.79 22.23 -10.21
C HIS A 35 28.31 21.99 -10.50
N GLY A 36 28.01 21.34 -11.61
CA GLY A 36 26.67 20.89 -11.99
C GLY A 36 26.22 19.66 -11.19
N GLN A 37 25.00 19.24 -11.41
CA GLN A 37 24.46 17.97 -10.92
C GLN A 37 23.93 17.17 -12.10
N TYR A 38 24.30 15.92 -12.19
CA TYR A 38 23.87 15.04 -13.28
C TYR A 38 23.63 13.62 -12.80
N GLY A 39 22.43 13.12 -13.03
CA GLY A 39 22.04 11.72 -12.86
C GLY A 39 20.98 11.36 -13.89
N ASP A 40 21.12 10.20 -14.52
CA ASP A 40 20.21 9.74 -15.58
C ASP A 40 20.08 8.22 -15.49
N VAL A 41 18.85 7.76 -15.32
CA VAL A 41 18.51 6.35 -15.14
C VAL A 41 17.32 5.97 -15.99
N LYS A 42 17.34 4.77 -16.57
CA LYS A 42 16.18 4.13 -17.20
C LYS A 42 15.77 2.94 -16.37
N ILE A 43 14.53 2.95 -15.90
CA ILE A 43 14.00 1.97 -14.97
C ILE A 43 12.68 1.43 -15.50
N LYS A 44 12.55 0.10 -15.47
CA LYS A 44 11.30 -0.60 -15.73
C LYS A 44 10.65 -0.93 -14.39
N PHE A 45 9.38 -0.53 -14.22
CA PHE A 45 8.58 -0.87 -13.06
C PHE A 45 7.53 -1.90 -13.42
N GLU A 46 7.40 -2.92 -12.57
CA GLU A 46 6.48 -4.04 -12.73
C GLU A 46 5.91 -4.44 -11.36
N PRO A 47 4.67 -4.98 -11.28
CA PRO A 47 4.21 -5.62 -10.06
C PRO A 47 5.03 -6.89 -9.81
N ARG A 48 5.36 -7.16 -8.54
CA ARG A 48 5.97 -8.44 -8.15
C ARG A 48 4.99 -9.59 -8.37
N GLN A 49 5.51 -10.72 -8.82
CA GLN A 49 4.69 -11.92 -9.12
C GLN A 49 4.76 -12.98 -8.01
N ASP A 50 5.66 -12.81 -7.06
CA ASP A 50 5.92 -13.78 -5.97
C ASP A 50 5.06 -13.53 -4.72
N GLY A 51 4.25 -12.46 -4.71
CA GLY A 51 3.40 -12.10 -3.59
C GLY A 51 4.10 -11.37 -2.44
N GLU A 52 5.41 -11.13 -2.54
CA GLU A 52 6.16 -10.36 -1.54
C GLU A 52 5.80 -8.87 -1.61
N LEU A 53 5.80 -8.20 -0.45
CA LEU A 53 5.34 -6.82 -0.32
C LEU A 53 6.48 -5.78 -0.41
N ASP A 54 7.72 -6.19 -0.25
CA ASP A 54 8.88 -5.30 -0.32
C ASP A 54 9.26 -4.92 -1.75
N LEU A 55 10.18 -3.95 -1.90
CA LEU A 55 10.75 -3.57 -3.19
C LEU A 55 11.79 -4.60 -3.63
N GLU A 56 11.58 -5.21 -4.80
CA GLU A 56 12.59 -5.97 -5.53
C GLU A 56 13.37 -5.01 -6.46
N PHE A 57 14.65 -4.78 -6.16
CA PHE A 57 15.54 -4.02 -7.03
C PHE A 57 16.43 -4.97 -7.84
N VAL A 58 16.45 -4.78 -9.15
CA VAL A 58 17.23 -5.59 -10.09
C VAL A 58 18.19 -4.70 -10.89
N ASP A 59 19.47 -5.00 -10.82
CA ASP A 59 20.50 -4.37 -11.66
C ASP A 59 20.72 -5.19 -12.93
N LYS A 60 20.43 -4.59 -14.08
CA LYS A 60 20.70 -5.11 -15.43
C LYS A 60 21.51 -4.13 -16.29
N VAL A 61 22.24 -3.23 -15.65
CA VAL A 61 23.09 -2.27 -16.37
C VAL A 61 24.23 -2.99 -17.10
N VAL A 62 24.39 -2.68 -18.37
CA VAL A 62 25.48 -3.20 -19.20
C VAL A 62 26.38 -2.05 -19.68
N GLY A 63 27.65 -2.36 -19.96
CA GLY A 63 28.60 -1.42 -20.55
C GLY A 63 28.98 -0.23 -19.66
N GLY A 64 28.60 -0.24 -18.36
CA GLY A 64 28.94 0.85 -17.43
C GLY A 64 28.15 2.14 -17.69
N ALA A 65 26.97 2.05 -18.33
CA ALA A 65 26.10 3.20 -18.61
C ALA A 65 25.76 3.97 -17.32
N VAL A 66 25.54 3.26 -16.23
CA VAL A 66 25.55 3.78 -14.85
C VAL A 66 26.77 3.18 -14.15
N PRO A 67 27.73 3.97 -13.65
CA PRO A 67 28.86 3.47 -12.90
C PRO A 67 28.44 2.66 -11.67
N ARG A 68 29.12 1.55 -11.39
CA ARG A 68 28.77 0.60 -10.32
C ARG A 68 28.66 1.25 -8.94
N ASN A 69 29.45 2.27 -8.68
CA ASN A 69 29.43 3.02 -7.40
C ASN A 69 28.16 3.84 -7.22
N PHE A 70 27.41 4.15 -8.28
CA PHE A 70 26.15 4.91 -8.21
C PHE A 70 24.89 4.04 -8.16
N ILE A 71 24.99 2.75 -8.52
CA ILE A 71 23.85 1.81 -8.50
C ILE A 71 23.23 1.69 -7.10
N PRO A 72 24.02 1.57 -6.00
CA PRO A 72 23.43 1.58 -4.65
C PRO A 72 22.67 2.86 -4.29
N ALA A 73 23.09 4.01 -4.85
CA ALA A 73 22.39 5.28 -4.65
C ALA A 73 21.03 5.29 -5.36
N VAL A 74 20.92 4.69 -6.54
CA VAL A 74 19.63 4.50 -7.24
C VAL A 74 18.69 3.64 -6.42
N GLU A 75 19.17 2.47 -5.96
CA GLU A 75 18.38 1.57 -5.10
C GLU A 75 17.90 2.28 -3.83
N LYS A 76 18.81 2.97 -3.13
CA LYS A 76 18.47 3.72 -1.93
C LYS A 76 17.43 4.81 -2.21
N GLY A 77 17.58 5.52 -3.34
CA GLY A 77 16.60 6.53 -3.78
C GLY A 77 15.21 5.94 -3.99
N LEU A 78 15.10 4.75 -4.59
CA LEU A 78 13.82 4.05 -4.76
C LEU A 78 13.25 3.58 -3.41
N ARG A 79 14.08 3.02 -2.52
CA ARG A 79 13.66 2.59 -1.18
C ARG A 79 13.16 3.75 -0.32
N ASP A 80 13.76 4.93 -0.44
CA ASP A 80 13.28 6.14 0.22
C ASP A 80 11.90 6.58 -0.35
N CYS A 81 11.67 6.39 -1.66
CA CYS A 81 10.43 6.80 -2.34
C CYS A 81 9.23 5.90 -2.03
N ILE A 82 9.40 4.59 -1.82
CA ILE A 82 8.28 3.67 -1.61
C ILE A 82 7.47 3.93 -0.34
N SER A 83 7.97 4.75 0.57
CA SER A 83 7.23 5.22 1.75
C SER A 83 6.02 6.07 1.39
N SER A 84 5.96 6.62 0.17
CA SER A 84 4.89 7.50 -0.30
C SER A 84 4.53 7.22 -1.75
N GLY A 85 3.32 6.73 -1.99
CA GLY A 85 2.78 6.47 -3.32
C GLY A 85 2.29 7.74 -4.03
N VAL A 86 1.93 7.58 -5.30
CA VAL A 86 1.56 8.69 -6.20
C VAL A 86 0.08 9.04 -6.18
N LEU A 87 -0.78 8.19 -5.64
CA LEU A 87 -2.23 8.43 -5.54
C LEU A 87 -2.60 9.22 -4.29
N ALA A 88 -2.44 8.59 -3.14
CA ALA A 88 -2.84 9.11 -1.83
C ALA A 88 -1.66 9.28 -0.87
N GLY A 89 -0.43 8.91 -1.28
CA GLY A 89 0.78 8.96 -0.47
C GLY A 89 0.89 7.86 0.56
N TYR A 90 0.12 6.79 0.40
CA TYR A 90 0.31 5.59 1.20
C TYR A 90 1.56 4.83 0.75
N PRO A 91 2.19 4.03 1.64
CA PRO A 91 3.34 3.23 1.25
C PRO A 91 3.05 2.30 0.09
N VAL A 92 4.00 2.18 -0.84
CA VAL A 92 3.91 1.31 -2.00
C VAL A 92 4.46 -0.07 -1.66
N VAL A 93 3.74 -1.12 -2.07
CA VAL A 93 4.10 -2.52 -1.83
C VAL A 93 4.09 -3.33 -3.12
N GLY A 94 4.80 -4.46 -3.12
CA GLY A 94 4.81 -5.40 -4.23
C GLY A 94 5.38 -4.84 -5.53
N LEU A 95 6.39 -3.99 -5.45
CA LEU A 95 7.02 -3.31 -6.59
C LEU A 95 8.34 -3.97 -6.97
N LYS A 96 8.51 -4.23 -8.25
CA LYS A 96 9.78 -4.59 -8.87
C LYS A 96 10.30 -3.44 -9.73
N ALA A 97 11.55 -3.03 -9.49
CA ALA A 97 12.24 -2.00 -10.24
C ALA A 97 13.51 -2.56 -10.87
N THR A 98 13.60 -2.53 -12.19
CA THR A 98 14.77 -2.98 -12.95
C THR A 98 15.48 -1.79 -13.53
N LEU A 99 16.67 -1.48 -12.99
CA LEU A 99 17.60 -0.51 -13.60
C LEU A 99 18.37 -1.20 -14.71
N TYR A 100 18.28 -0.70 -15.96
CA TYR A 100 18.90 -1.37 -17.10
C TYR A 100 19.79 -0.46 -17.95
N ASP A 101 19.62 0.86 -17.87
CA ASP A 101 20.38 1.83 -18.65
C ASP A 101 20.42 3.18 -17.94
N GLY A 102 21.22 4.09 -18.46
CA GLY A 102 21.34 5.46 -17.98
C GLY A 102 22.53 6.17 -18.62
N SER A 103 22.93 7.26 -18.01
CA SER A 103 24.16 7.95 -18.37
C SER A 103 24.73 8.73 -17.18
N TYR A 104 26.00 9.06 -17.25
CA TYR A 104 26.69 9.83 -16.22
C TYR A 104 27.54 10.92 -16.84
N HIS A 105 27.89 11.92 -16.02
CA HIS A 105 28.84 12.95 -16.38
C HIS A 105 30.08 12.85 -15.49
N PRO A 106 31.32 12.84 -16.05
CA PRO A 106 32.53 12.57 -15.25
C PRO A 106 32.76 13.51 -14.07
N VAL A 107 32.24 14.76 -14.14
CA VAL A 107 32.45 15.79 -13.13
C VAL A 107 31.18 16.04 -12.30
N ASP A 108 29.99 16.04 -12.93
CA ASP A 108 28.75 16.51 -12.31
C ASP A 108 27.90 15.38 -11.71
N SER A 109 28.26 14.12 -11.93
CA SER A 109 27.55 12.98 -11.35
C SER A 109 27.93 12.75 -9.89
N SER A 110 26.92 12.48 -9.08
CA SER A 110 27.06 12.19 -7.64
C SER A 110 25.98 11.21 -7.21
N GLU A 111 26.17 10.59 -6.05
CA GLU A 111 25.15 9.74 -5.42
C GLU A 111 23.83 10.48 -5.23
N MET A 112 23.88 11.75 -4.81
CA MET A 112 22.68 12.57 -4.62
C MET A 112 21.97 12.81 -5.96
N ALA A 113 22.69 13.08 -7.04
CA ALA A 113 22.10 13.28 -8.36
C ALA A 113 21.38 12.01 -8.86
N PHE A 114 21.96 10.83 -8.63
CA PHE A 114 21.34 9.55 -8.97
C PHE A 114 20.15 9.21 -8.09
N LYS A 115 20.16 9.56 -6.80
CA LYS A 115 18.97 9.46 -5.93
C LYS A 115 17.81 10.31 -6.46
N VAL A 116 18.09 11.55 -6.84
CA VAL A 116 17.06 12.44 -7.40
C VAL A 116 16.56 11.91 -8.75
N ALA A 117 17.44 11.42 -9.61
CA ALA A 117 17.05 10.78 -10.87
C ALA A 117 16.14 9.56 -10.64
N ALA A 118 16.46 8.72 -9.65
CA ALA A 118 15.62 7.59 -9.24
C ALA A 118 14.24 8.04 -8.75
N SER A 119 14.16 9.09 -7.95
CA SER A 119 12.89 9.67 -7.48
C SER A 119 12.03 10.20 -8.64
N ILE A 120 12.65 10.84 -9.64
CA ILE A 120 11.95 11.30 -10.84
C ILE A 120 11.41 10.10 -11.63
N ALA A 121 12.23 9.06 -11.83
CA ALA A 121 11.81 7.83 -12.50
C ALA A 121 10.66 7.14 -11.74
N TYR A 122 10.75 7.05 -10.42
CA TYR A 122 9.72 6.47 -9.56
C TYR A 122 8.36 7.14 -9.77
N LYS A 123 8.27 8.47 -9.65
CA LYS A 123 7.01 9.20 -9.83
C LYS A 123 6.41 8.96 -11.22
N LYS A 124 7.19 9.18 -12.27
CA LYS A 124 6.74 8.95 -13.65
C LYS A 124 6.34 7.51 -13.91
N GLY A 125 7.12 6.57 -13.38
CA GLY A 125 6.90 5.14 -13.59
C GLY A 125 5.64 4.64 -12.95
N LEU A 126 5.38 5.02 -11.70
CA LEU A 126 4.17 4.61 -10.99
C LEU A 126 2.91 5.25 -11.60
N GLU A 127 2.94 6.54 -11.95
CA GLU A 127 1.82 7.22 -12.62
C GLU A 127 1.45 6.53 -13.95
N ALA A 128 2.44 6.08 -14.72
CA ALA A 128 2.23 5.41 -16.01
C ALA A 128 1.81 3.93 -15.88
N ALA A 129 2.06 3.30 -14.74
CA ALA A 129 1.87 1.86 -14.53
C ALA A 129 0.52 1.48 -13.91
N LYS A 130 -0.51 2.30 -14.05
CA LYS A 130 -1.86 2.08 -13.48
C LYS A 130 -1.80 1.86 -11.97
N PRO A 131 -1.49 2.90 -11.19
CA PRO A 131 -1.45 2.79 -9.74
C PRO A 131 -2.84 2.54 -9.16
N ILE A 132 -2.92 1.73 -8.11
CA ILE A 132 -4.16 1.37 -7.40
C ILE A 132 -3.97 1.47 -5.88
N LEU A 133 -5.09 1.63 -5.17
CA LEU A 133 -5.15 1.53 -3.72
C LEU A 133 -5.42 0.10 -3.27
N LEU A 134 -4.79 -0.29 -2.17
CA LEU A 134 -5.00 -1.56 -1.50
C LEU A 134 -5.54 -1.31 -0.09
N GLU A 135 -6.51 -2.13 0.32
CA GLU A 135 -7.06 -2.17 1.67
C GLU A 135 -6.69 -3.47 2.39
N PRO A 136 -6.44 -3.44 3.70
CA PRO A 136 -6.20 -4.65 4.48
C PRO A 136 -7.50 -5.42 4.65
N ILE A 137 -7.46 -6.72 4.37
CA ILE A 137 -8.53 -7.66 4.62
C ILE A 137 -8.22 -8.45 5.89
N MET A 138 -9.22 -8.55 6.77
CA MET A 138 -9.13 -9.28 8.01
C MET A 138 -9.78 -10.66 7.89
N ASN A 139 -9.10 -11.67 8.41
CA ASN A 139 -9.69 -12.98 8.67
C ASN A 139 -10.39 -12.92 10.02
N VAL A 140 -11.71 -13.03 10.02
CA VAL A 140 -12.56 -12.87 11.20
C VAL A 140 -13.23 -14.20 11.52
N LYS A 141 -13.06 -14.67 12.75
CA LYS A 141 -13.74 -15.87 13.28
C LYS A 141 -14.75 -15.42 14.32
N ILE A 142 -16.02 -15.73 14.12
CA ILE A 142 -17.13 -15.27 14.93
C ILE A 142 -17.82 -16.49 15.55
N LEU A 143 -18.00 -16.47 16.86
CA LEU A 143 -18.70 -17.50 17.62
C LEU A 143 -20.04 -16.94 18.09
N VAL A 144 -21.14 -17.53 17.63
CA VAL A 144 -22.50 -17.10 18.00
C VAL A 144 -23.44 -18.29 18.17
N PRO A 145 -24.46 -18.21 19.05
CA PRO A 145 -25.55 -19.18 19.05
C PRO A 145 -26.28 -19.21 17.69
N ASP A 146 -26.82 -20.36 17.32
CA ASP A 146 -27.55 -20.58 16.06
C ASP A 146 -28.62 -19.52 15.78
N THR A 147 -29.29 -19.04 16.83
CA THR A 147 -30.37 -18.06 16.73
C THR A 147 -29.95 -16.72 16.14
N TYR A 148 -28.67 -16.37 16.22
CA TYR A 148 -28.13 -15.09 15.70
C TYR A 148 -27.34 -15.24 14.41
N MET A 149 -27.20 -16.45 13.88
CA MET A 149 -26.40 -16.72 12.69
C MET A 149 -26.87 -15.90 11.47
N GLY A 150 -28.19 -15.82 11.26
CA GLY A 150 -28.74 -15.05 10.14
C GLY A 150 -28.44 -13.56 10.20
N ASP A 151 -28.57 -12.97 11.41
CA ASP A 151 -28.29 -11.54 11.64
C ASP A 151 -26.81 -11.23 11.42
N VAL A 152 -25.92 -12.10 11.94
CA VAL A 152 -24.46 -11.96 11.76
C VAL A 152 -24.06 -12.08 10.28
N MET A 153 -24.63 -13.04 9.54
CA MET A 153 -24.36 -13.17 8.11
C MET A 153 -24.84 -11.95 7.32
N GLY A 154 -26.02 -11.41 7.66
CA GLY A 154 -26.54 -10.18 7.08
C GLY A 154 -25.63 -8.97 7.36
N ASP A 155 -25.10 -8.88 8.56
CA ASP A 155 -24.15 -7.81 8.94
C ASP A 155 -22.79 -7.95 8.21
N ILE A 156 -22.24 -9.17 8.10
CA ILE A 156 -21.01 -9.41 7.33
C ILE A 156 -21.16 -8.91 5.88
N ASN A 157 -22.31 -9.21 5.24
CA ASN A 157 -22.56 -8.76 3.88
C ASN A 157 -22.66 -7.23 3.78
N LYS A 158 -23.27 -6.55 4.75
CA LYS A 158 -23.32 -5.07 4.80
C LYS A 158 -21.92 -4.45 4.91
N ARG A 159 -20.98 -5.15 5.57
CA ARG A 159 -19.59 -4.75 5.74
C ARG A 159 -18.68 -5.15 4.58
N ARG A 160 -19.23 -5.38 3.42
CA ARG A 160 -18.49 -5.86 2.24
C ARG A 160 -17.72 -7.16 2.52
N GLY A 161 -18.10 -7.88 3.58
CA GLY A 161 -17.46 -9.11 3.99
C GLY A 161 -17.95 -10.31 3.18
N ARG A 162 -17.15 -11.35 3.20
CA ARG A 162 -17.44 -12.63 2.56
C ARG A 162 -17.34 -13.76 3.57
N VAL A 163 -18.42 -14.52 3.75
CA VAL A 163 -18.41 -15.74 4.55
C VAL A 163 -17.64 -16.83 3.80
N ILE A 164 -16.62 -17.39 4.44
CA ILE A 164 -15.75 -18.44 3.90
C ILE A 164 -16.20 -19.83 4.33
N GLY A 165 -16.71 -19.94 5.53
CA GLY A 165 -17.17 -21.22 6.06
C GLY A 165 -17.97 -21.06 7.34
N MET A 166 -18.70 -22.12 7.70
CA MET A 166 -19.44 -22.22 8.94
C MET A 166 -19.32 -23.66 9.45
N GLU A 167 -19.08 -23.80 10.73
CA GLU A 167 -18.96 -25.09 11.37
C GLU A 167 -19.52 -25.02 12.81
N PRO A 168 -20.21 -26.08 13.28
CA PRO A 168 -20.66 -26.14 14.67
C PRO A 168 -19.46 -26.31 15.60
N GLU A 169 -19.44 -25.52 16.68
CA GLU A 169 -18.45 -25.61 17.75
C GLU A 169 -19.17 -25.74 19.12
N GLY A 170 -19.49 -26.98 19.51
CA GLY A 170 -20.26 -27.26 20.72
C GLY A 170 -21.71 -26.74 20.62
N LYS A 171 -22.04 -25.71 21.40
CA LYS A 171 -23.39 -25.09 21.45
C LYS A 171 -23.49 -23.80 20.61
N VAL A 172 -22.44 -23.45 19.88
CA VAL A 172 -22.38 -22.24 19.06
C VAL A 172 -21.96 -22.60 17.64
N GLN A 173 -22.21 -21.69 16.71
CA GLN A 173 -21.69 -21.75 15.35
C GLN A 173 -20.43 -20.87 15.25
N LYS A 174 -19.43 -21.41 14.60
CA LYS A 174 -18.23 -20.67 14.21
C LYS A 174 -18.37 -20.25 12.77
N ILE A 175 -18.41 -18.94 12.53
CA ILE A 175 -18.46 -18.35 11.20
C ILE A 175 -17.07 -17.79 10.88
N SER A 176 -16.49 -18.26 9.80
CA SER A 176 -15.24 -17.72 9.26
C SER A 176 -15.55 -16.78 8.11
N ALA A 177 -15.04 -15.55 8.18
CA ALA A 177 -15.31 -14.52 7.18
C ALA A 177 -14.07 -13.68 6.88
N GLU A 178 -14.02 -13.12 5.69
CA GLU A 178 -13.06 -12.10 5.29
C GLU A 178 -13.78 -10.76 5.24
N ILE A 179 -13.29 -9.77 5.99
CA ILE A 179 -13.93 -8.46 6.10
C ILE A 179 -12.85 -7.38 5.94
N PRO A 180 -13.07 -6.33 5.11
CA PRO A 180 -12.14 -5.20 5.05
C PRO A 180 -11.97 -4.53 6.41
N MET A 181 -10.74 -4.18 6.78
CA MET A 181 -10.44 -3.55 8.08
C MET A 181 -11.24 -2.25 8.28
N ALA A 182 -11.47 -1.48 7.21
CA ALA A 182 -12.27 -0.25 7.25
C ALA A 182 -13.69 -0.47 7.79
N GLU A 183 -14.25 -1.68 7.63
CA GLU A 183 -15.59 -2.04 8.05
C GLU A 183 -15.66 -2.64 9.47
N MET A 184 -14.50 -2.84 10.11
CA MET A 184 -14.40 -3.47 11.42
C MET A 184 -14.49 -2.51 12.61
N PHE A 185 -14.54 -1.19 12.34
CA PHE A 185 -14.39 -0.17 13.35
C PHE A 185 -15.36 -0.29 14.54
N SER A 186 -16.66 -0.45 14.29
CA SER A 186 -17.68 -0.60 15.33
C SER A 186 -18.08 -2.06 15.62
N TYR A 187 -17.41 -3.02 14.97
CA TYR A 187 -17.88 -4.40 14.91
C TYR A 187 -18.11 -5.05 16.29
N ALA A 188 -17.26 -4.79 17.27
CA ALA A 188 -17.40 -5.33 18.62
C ALA A 188 -18.72 -4.88 19.29
N THR A 189 -19.07 -3.61 19.12
CA THR A 189 -20.30 -3.03 19.67
C THR A 189 -21.52 -3.57 18.93
N ASP A 190 -21.46 -3.64 17.62
CA ASP A 190 -22.55 -4.09 16.78
C ASP A 190 -22.83 -5.58 16.98
N LEU A 191 -21.79 -6.41 17.08
CA LEU A 191 -21.92 -7.83 17.38
C LEU A 191 -22.57 -8.07 18.76
N ARG A 192 -22.15 -7.32 19.78
CA ARG A 192 -22.77 -7.38 21.12
C ARG A 192 -24.24 -7.00 21.07
N SER A 193 -24.56 -5.94 20.35
CA SER A 193 -25.94 -5.46 20.23
C SER A 193 -26.82 -6.51 19.54
N MET A 194 -26.43 -7.02 18.37
CA MET A 194 -27.23 -7.99 17.61
C MET A 194 -27.34 -9.37 18.26
N THR A 195 -26.36 -9.76 19.11
CA THR A 195 -26.31 -11.08 19.74
C THR A 195 -26.67 -11.06 21.23
N GLN A 196 -27.16 -9.93 21.78
CA GLN A 196 -27.42 -9.76 23.19
C GLN A 196 -26.19 -10.14 24.06
N ALA A 197 -25.01 -9.70 23.64
CA ALA A 197 -23.70 -9.99 24.26
C ALA A 197 -23.29 -11.48 24.27
N ARG A 198 -23.91 -12.32 23.43
CA ARG A 198 -23.59 -13.76 23.36
C ARG A 198 -22.60 -14.08 22.23
N GLY A 199 -22.32 -13.12 21.34
CA GLY A 199 -21.35 -13.26 20.28
C GLY A 199 -19.95 -12.86 20.72
N ASN A 200 -18.96 -13.57 20.20
CA ASN A 200 -17.55 -13.26 20.36
C ASN A 200 -16.84 -13.37 19.01
N PHE A 201 -15.75 -12.63 18.79
CA PHE A 201 -14.96 -12.74 17.58
C PHE A 201 -13.47 -12.52 17.83
N THR A 202 -12.67 -13.05 16.93
CA THR A 202 -11.25 -12.74 16.77
C THR A 202 -11.00 -12.27 15.35
N SER A 203 -10.05 -11.37 15.17
CA SER A 203 -9.65 -10.89 13.85
C SER A 203 -8.14 -10.80 13.74
N GLU A 204 -7.63 -11.20 12.60
CA GLU A 204 -6.20 -11.13 12.26
C GLU A 204 -6.03 -10.63 10.83
N PHE A 205 -4.93 -9.94 10.55
CA PHE A 205 -4.61 -9.49 9.19
C PHE A 205 -4.41 -10.72 8.29
N LEU A 206 -5.03 -10.70 7.11
CA LEU A 206 -4.92 -11.78 6.13
C LEU A 206 -4.05 -11.39 4.95
N ARG A 207 -4.44 -10.33 4.23
CA ARG A 207 -3.78 -9.84 3.02
C ARG A 207 -4.24 -8.43 2.66
N TYR A 208 -3.60 -7.87 1.65
CA TYR A 208 -4.09 -6.66 0.97
C TYR A 208 -4.88 -7.04 -0.29
N ASP A 209 -6.04 -6.43 -0.48
CA ASP A 209 -6.82 -6.53 -1.72
C ASP A 209 -7.07 -5.14 -2.31
N GLU A 210 -7.36 -5.08 -3.60
CA GLU A 210 -7.68 -3.83 -4.28
C GLU A 210 -8.95 -3.21 -3.72
N VAL A 211 -8.89 -1.91 -3.44
CA VAL A 211 -10.05 -1.12 -3.01
C VAL A 211 -11.08 -1.06 -4.14
N PRO A 212 -12.37 -1.36 -3.87
CA PRO A 212 -13.43 -1.20 -4.86
C PRO A 212 -13.50 0.23 -5.41
N ALA A 213 -13.78 0.37 -6.70
CA ALA A 213 -13.80 1.67 -7.37
C ALA A 213 -14.77 2.68 -6.72
N SER A 214 -15.86 2.20 -6.09
CA SER A 214 -16.81 3.03 -5.34
C SER A 214 -16.20 3.73 -4.12
N GLU A 215 -15.19 3.11 -3.49
CA GLU A 215 -14.58 3.62 -2.26
C GLU A 215 -13.32 4.47 -2.52
N VAL A 216 -12.70 4.33 -3.69
CA VAL A 216 -11.44 5.01 -4.02
C VAL A 216 -11.56 6.53 -3.86
N GLY A 217 -12.62 7.14 -4.38
CA GLY A 217 -12.82 8.60 -4.32
C GLY A 217 -12.81 9.12 -2.88
N LYS A 218 -13.54 8.47 -1.98
CA LYS A 218 -13.61 8.85 -0.56
C LYS A 218 -12.23 8.77 0.10
N ILE A 219 -11.50 7.67 -0.14
CA ILE A 219 -10.17 7.47 0.46
C ILE A 219 -9.17 8.52 -0.03
N LEU A 220 -9.23 8.90 -1.31
CA LEU A 220 -8.38 9.96 -1.88
C LEU A 220 -8.68 11.33 -1.27
N ASP A 221 -9.96 11.66 -1.07
CA ASP A 221 -10.38 12.92 -0.46
C ASP A 221 -9.95 12.98 1.02
N ASP A 222 -10.15 11.91 1.78
CA ASP A 222 -9.72 11.81 3.18
C ASP A 222 -8.20 11.96 3.30
N ALA A 223 -7.43 11.32 2.41
CA ALA A 223 -5.98 11.43 2.38
C ALA A 223 -5.49 12.84 2.03
N ARG A 224 -6.23 13.58 1.18
CA ARG A 224 -5.94 14.98 0.85
C ARG A 224 -6.17 15.88 2.06
N ASN A 225 -7.32 15.75 2.71
CA ASN A 225 -7.67 16.54 3.89
C ASN A 225 -6.64 16.36 5.01
N LEU A 226 -6.22 15.13 5.28
CA LEU A 226 -5.20 14.82 6.29
C LEU A 226 -3.82 15.45 5.98
N ARG A 227 -3.50 15.70 4.72
CA ARG A 227 -2.24 16.36 4.33
C ARG A 227 -2.33 17.88 4.46
N GLU A 228 -3.53 18.45 4.30
CA GLU A 228 -3.76 19.89 4.45
C GLU A 228 -3.79 20.32 5.93
N GLU A 229 -4.10 19.38 6.84
CA GLU A 229 -4.14 19.61 8.29
C GLU A 229 -2.77 19.37 8.99
N ALA A 230 -1.79 18.76 8.30
CA ALA A 230 -0.49 18.38 8.85
C ALA A 230 0.61 19.41 8.51
#